data_4f754c23b8e9b9e58e1acc50aa0ac95b
#
_entry.id   4f754c23b8e9b9e58e1acc50aa0ac95b
#
_cell.length_a   1.000
_cell.length_b   1.000
_cell.length_c   1.000
_cell.angle_alpha   90.00
_cell.angle_beta   90.00
_cell.angle_gamma   90.00
#
_symmetry.space_group_name_H-M   'P 1'
#
loop_
_entity.id
_entity.type
_entity.pdbx_description
1 polymer ?
#
loop_
_entity_poly.entity_id
_entity_poly.type
_entity_poly.pdbx_seq_one_letter_code
_entity_poly.pdbx_strand_id
1 'polypeptide(L)'
;TIKDIADALGISKSSVSRALAGDVHNVSAQTIERVRAKALEMGYLRNNAAVNLRAKASKIIGILVPEITTPFFMEFVTTVQDAVQSLGYRVLIAVSNEDIKREQQNIDMFGAERIDGLLVSVTHNQANRKLFETLVKSNFPVVFFDRVIKNLPCSSVCSNDELMAFFLVEHLIR
;
A
#
# COMPACT_ATOMS: atom_id res chain seq x y z
N THR A 1 17.84 -13.35 -16.73
CA THR A 1 16.39 -13.58 -17.01
C THR A 1 15.91 -14.89 -16.38
N ILE A 2 14.57 -15.09 -16.32
CA ILE A 2 13.97 -16.38 -15.88
C ILE A 2 14.48 -17.55 -16.77
N LYS A 3 14.74 -17.27 -18.05
CA LYS A 3 15.28 -18.27 -18.98
C LYS A 3 16.66 -18.72 -18.54
N ASP A 4 17.54 -17.81 -18.23
CA ASP A 4 18.94 -18.10 -17.87
C ASP A 4 19.01 -18.92 -16.57
N ILE A 5 18.13 -18.62 -15.60
CA ILE A 5 18.00 -19.40 -14.37
C ILE A 5 17.49 -20.82 -14.67
N ALA A 6 16.51 -20.95 -15.56
CA ALA A 6 15.96 -22.24 -15.97
C ALA A 6 17.03 -23.11 -16.65
N ASP A 7 17.78 -22.53 -17.58
CA ASP A 7 18.86 -23.20 -18.30
C ASP A 7 19.97 -23.61 -17.33
N ALA A 8 20.37 -22.73 -16.39
CA ALA A 8 21.42 -23.01 -15.40
C ALA A 8 21.04 -24.12 -14.39
N LEU A 9 19.78 -24.29 -14.09
CA LEU A 9 19.28 -25.30 -13.13
C LEU A 9 18.71 -26.56 -13.79
N GLY A 10 18.62 -26.61 -15.14
CA GLY A 10 18.03 -27.71 -15.88
C GLY A 10 16.54 -27.93 -15.62
N ILE A 11 15.78 -26.86 -15.35
CA ILE A 11 14.35 -26.92 -15.05
C ILE A 11 13.54 -26.01 -15.98
N SER A 12 12.23 -26.18 -16.02
CA SER A 12 11.37 -25.38 -16.88
C SER A 12 11.24 -23.92 -16.39
N LYS A 13 11.04 -22.98 -17.34
CA LYS A 13 10.74 -21.57 -17.01
C LYS A 13 9.51 -21.43 -16.10
N SER A 14 8.51 -22.30 -16.26
CA SER A 14 7.32 -22.32 -15.41
C SER A 14 7.66 -22.73 -13.98
N SER A 15 8.56 -23.70 -13.79
CA SER A 15 9.05 -24.10 -12.47
C SER A 15 9.82 -22.98 -11.79
N VAL A 16 10.71 -22.28 -12.52
CA VAL A 16 11.42 -21.11 -12.00
C VAL A 16 10.44 -20.01 -11.61
N SER A 17 9.46 -19.70 -12.46
CA SER A 17 8.45 -18.66 -12.18
C SER A 17 7.63 -18.98 -10.92
N ARG A 18 7.20 -20.24 -10.74
CA ARG A 18 6.46 -20.68 -9.54
C ARG A 18 7.35 -20.69 -8.30
N ALA A 19 8.59 -21.14 -8.42
CA ALA A 19 9.53 -21.10 -7.30
C ALA A 19 9.81 -19.68 -6.81
N LEU A 20 10.03 -18.74 -7.74
CA LEU A 20 10.20 -17.31 -7.42
C LEU A 20 8.91 -16.68 -6.85
N ALA A 21 7.75 -17.26 -7.16
CA ALA A 21 6.45 -16.86 -6.57
C ALA A 21 6.24 -17.43 -5.15
N GLY A 22 7.05 -18.40 -4.74
CA GLY A 22 6.85 -19.09 -3.45
C GLY A 22 5.71 -20.11 -3.49
N ASP A 23 5.36 -20.65 -4.66
CA ASP A 23 4.26 -21.60 -4.85
C ASP A 23 4.67 -23.00 -4.32
N VAL A 24 4.46 -23.19 -3.02
CA VAL A 24 4.78 -24.45 -2.30
C VAL A 24 3.90 -25.62 -2.71
N HIS A 25 2.75 -25.37 -3.35
CA HIS A 25 1.85 -26.45 -3.79
C HIS A 25 2.33 -27.12 -5.08
N ASN A 26 3.01 -26.39 -5.95
CA ASN A 26 3.43 -26.89 -7.26
C ASN A 26 4.95 -27.04 -7.40
N VAL A 27 5.73 -26.62 -6.40
CA VAL A 27 7.20 -26.69 -6.42
C VAL A 27 7.70 -27.04 -5.02
N SER A 28 8.61 -28.02 -4.92
CA SER A 28 9.18 -28.41 -3.62
C SER A 28 9.97 -27.27 -2.96
N ALA A 29 9.99 -27.24 -1.64
CA ALA A 29 10.75 -26.28 -0.85
C ALA A 29 12.24 -26.23 -1.27
N GLN A 30 12.84 -27.40 -1.51
CA GLN A 30 14.21 -27.52 -1.97
C GLN A 30 14.43 -26.83 -3.33
N THR A 31 13.47 -26.99 -4.26
CA THR A 31 13.55 -26.33 -5.58
C THR A 31 13.39 -24.82 -5.45
N ILE A 32 12.50 -24.35 -4.56
CA ILE A 32 12.33 -22.92 -4.28
C ILE A 32 13.64 -22.32 -3.79
N GLU A 33 14.30 -22.98 -2.85
CA GLU A 33 15.56 -22.52 -2.27
C GLU A 33 16.70 -22.50 -3.33
N ARG A 34 16.84 -23.56 -4.13
CA ARG A 34 17.80 -23.61 -5.23
C ARG A 34 17.59 -22.50 -6.27
N VAL A 35 16.34 -22.23 -6.63
CA VAL A 35 16.00 -21.17 -7.60
C VAL A 35 16.28 -19.80 -7.02
N ARG A 36 15.95 -19.54 -5.73
CA ARG A 36 16.25 -18.28 -5.05
C ARG A 36 17.74 -18.02 -4.94
N ALA A 37 18.51 -19.02 -4.54
CA ALA A 37 19.97 -18.92 -4.46
C ALA A 37 20.59 -18.60 -5.84
N LYS A 38 20.13 -19.30 -6.90
CA LYS A 38 20.62 -19.05 -8.26
C LYS A 38 20.22 -17.69 -8.81
N ALA A 39 19.00 -17.24 -8.50
CA ALA A 39 18.54 -15.89 -8.87
C ALA A 39 19.40 -14.81 -8.21
N LEU A 40 19.74 -14.98 -6.93
CA LEU A 40 20.61 -14.07 -6.20
C LEU A 40 22.03 -14.05 -6.78
N GLU A 41 22.63 -15.24 -7.03
CA GLU A 41 23.95 -15.39 -7.67
C GLU A 41 24.01 -14.67 -9.02
N MET A 42 22.93 -14.75 -9.81
CA MET A 42 22.86 -14.14 -11.14
C MET A 42 22.40 -12.66 -11.11
N GLY A 43 22.23 -12.06 -9.95
CA GLY A 43 21.72 -10.69 -9.80
C GLY A 43 20.30 -10.50 -10.37
N TYR A 44 19.51 -11.57 -10.46
CA TYR A 44 18.16 -11.49 -11.01
C TYR A 44 17.19 -10.92 -10.01
N LEU A 45 16.64 -9.75 -10.32
CA LEU A 45 15.51 -9.16 -9.60
C LEU A 45 14.20 -9.49 -10.32
N ARG A 46 13.26 -10.09 -9.60
CA ARG A 46 11.95 -10.42 -10.15
C ARG A 46 11.21 -9.15 -10.57
N ASN A 47 10.88 -9.04 -11.85
CA ASN A 47 10.03 -7.96 -12.34
C ASN A 47 8.56 -8.22 -11.97
N ASN A 48 8.13 -7.64 -10.84
CA ASN A 48 6.75 -7.78 -10.38
C ASN A 48 5.75 -7.08 -11.29
N ALA A 49 6.14 -6.05 -12.05
CA ALA A 49 5.26 -5.36 -12.99
C ALA A 49 4.66 -6.32 -14.05
N ALA A 50 5.48 -7.23 -14.61
CA ALA A 50 5.01 -8.22 -15.57
C ALA A 50 4.06 -9.27 -14.95
N VAL A 51 4.23 -9.57 -13.66
CA VAL A 51 3.35 -10.50 -12.90
C VAL A 51 2.03 -9.79 -12.56
N ASN A 52 2.11 -8.57 -12.09
CA ASN A 52 0.97 -7.75 -11.70
C ASN A 52 0.05 -7.42 -12.89
N LEU A 53 0.64 -7.25 -14.10
CA LEU A 53 -0.13 -7.04 -15.33
C LEU A 53 -1.06 -8.22 -15.64
N ARG A 54 -0.62 -9.45 -15.36
CA ARG A 54 -1.45 -10.67 -15.53
C ARG A 54 -2.48 -10.83 -14.43
N ALA A 55 -2.15 -10.42 -13.21
CA ALA A 55 -3.02 -10.53 -12.04
C ALA A 55 -4.07 -9.42 -11.96
N LYS A 56 -3.97 -8.36 -12.78
CA LYS A 56 -4.78 -7.12 -12.71
C LYS A 56 -4.78 -6.46 -11.32
N ALA A 57 -3.76 -6.74 -10.51
CA ALA A 57 -3.59 -6.22 -9.16
C ALA A 57 -2.11 -5.93 -8.92
N SER A 58 -1.81 -4.75 -8.38
CA SER A 58 -0.42 -4.36 -8.06
C SER A 58 0.09 -4.98 -6.76
N LYS A 59 -0.84 -5.37 -5.89
CA LYS A 59 -0.57 -5.74 -4.49
C LYS A 59 0.13 -4.62 -3.73
N ILE A 60 -0.25 -3.37 -4.02
CA ILE A 60 0.26 -2.17 -3.37
C ILE A 60 -0.93 -1.41 -2.77
N ILE A 61 -0.82 -1.05 -1.50
CA ILE A 61 -1.70 -0.11 -0.82
C ILE A 61 -0.94 1.21 -0.68
N GLY A 62 -1.51 2.31 -1.16
CA GLY A 62 -0.99 3.65 -0.92
C GLY A 62 -1.38 4.14 0.48
N ILE A 63 -0.46 4.81 1.16
CA ILE A 63 -0.75 5.57 2.38
C ILE A 63 -0.31 7.01 2.13
N LEU A 64 -1.25 7.93 2.22
CA LEU A 64 -0.99 9.37 2.12
C LEU A 64 -1.24 10.02 3.48
N VAL A 65 -0.20 10.63 4.02
CA VAL A 65 -0.25 11.33 5.32
C VAL A 65 0.19 12.78 5.18
N PRO A 66 -0.32 13.69 6.01
CA PRO A 66 0.12 15.10 6.01
C PRO A 66 1.55 15.25 6.51
N GLU A 67 1.96 14.40 7.44
CA GLU A 67 3.31 14.40 8.02
C GLU A 67 3.68 13.00 8.52
N ILE A 68 4.96 12.77 8.80
CA ILE A 68 5.44 11.49 9.33
C ILE A 68 6.28 11.69 10.61
N THR A 69 6.40 12.91 11.08
CA THR A 69 7.23 13.27 12.25
C THR A 69 6.53 13.01 13.58
N THR A 70 5.20 12.97 13.60
CA THR A 70 4.45 12.65 14.82
C THR A 70 4.40 11.13 15.05
N PRO A 71 4.48 10.69 16.31
CA PRO A 71 4.35 9.28 16.68
C PRO A 71 3.07 8.64 16.15
N PHE A 72 1.97 9.37 16.09
CA PHE A 72 0.68 8.88 15.61
C PHE A 72 0.75 8.34 14.18
N PHE A 73 1.26 9.14 13.23
CA PHE A 73 1.35 8.69 11.84
C PHE A 73 2.39 7.59 11.64
N MET A 74 3.50 7.60 12.38
CA MET A 74 4.48 6.53 12.34
C MET A 74 3.90 5.20 12.83
N GLU A 75 3.19 5.20 13.94
CA GLU A 75 2.53 4.01 14.50
C GLU A 75 1.44 3.50 13.56
N PHE A 76 0.62 4.39 13.00
CA PHE A 76 -0.38 4.05 12.01
C PHE A 76 0.24 3.33 10.80
N VAL A 77 1.27 3.93 10.20
CA VAL A 77 1.96 3.36 9.02
C VAL A 77 2.53 1.97 9.34
N THR A 78 3.20 1.83 10.48
CA THR A 78 3.81 0.55 10.89
C THR A 78 2.73 -0.52 11.09
N THR A 79 1.65 -0.18 11.80
CA THR A 79 0.53 -1.10 12.05
C THR A 79 -0.14 -1.55 10.76
N VAL A 80 -0.39 -0.62 9.85
CA VAL A 80 -0.97 -0.95 8.54
C VAL A 80 -0.01 -1.82 7.72
N GLN A 81 1.29 -1.51 7.72
CA GLN A 81 2.29 -2.29 7.00
C GLN A 81 2.28 -3.76 7.47
N ASP A 82 2.29 -4.00 8.77
CA ASP A 82 2.26 -5.36 9.32
C ASP A 82 0.97 -6.09 8.95
N ALA A 83 -0.17 -5.40 9.05
CA ALA A 83 -1.48 -5.97 8.71
C ALA A 83 -1.56 -6.37 7.22
N VAL A 84 -1.17 -5.49 6.30
CA VAL A 84 -1.31 -5.75 4.86
C VAL A 84 -0.25 -6.72 4.34
N GLN A 85 0.92 -6.80 4.99
CA GLN A 85 1.98 -7.74 4.64
C GLN A 85 1.52 -9.20 4.80
N SER A 86 0.76 -9.49 5.86
CA SER A 86 0.17 -10.81 6.09
C SER A 86 -0.78 -11.23 4.96
N LEU A 87 -1.39 -10.27 4.24
CA LEU A 87 -2.27 -10.46 3.09
C LEU A 87 -1.53 -10.44 1.74
N GLY A 88 -0.20 -10.37 1.76
CA GLY A 88 0.65 -10.34 0.58
C GLY A 88 0.66 -8.99 -0.15
N TYR A 89 0.25 -7.91 0.53
CA TYR A 89 0.37 -6.54 0.03
C TYR A 89 1.66 -5.87 0.50
N ARG A 90 2.04 -4.81 -0.18
CA ARG A 90 3.12 -3.87 0.19
C ARG A 90 2.53 -2.50 0.38
N VAL A 91 3.20 -1.66 1.16
CA VAL A 91 2.80 -0.28 1.36
C VAL A 91 3.67 0.65 0.53
N LEU A 92 3.05 1.64 -0.11
CA LEU A 92 3.72 2.79 -0.72
C LEU A 92 3.28 4.03 0.04
N ILE A 93 4.24 4.69 0.71
CA ILE A 93 3.96 5.84 1.59
C ILE A 93 4.31 7.12 0.86
N ALA A 94 3.44 8.12 0.96
CA ALA A 94 3.69 9.48 0.50
C ALA A 94 3.29 10.49 1.59
N VAL A 95 4.04 11.59 1.64
CA VAL A 95 3.85 12.64 2.64
C VAL A 95 3.55 13.95 1.91
N SER A 96 2.44 14.60 2.23
CA SER A 96 2.04 15.85 1.60
C SER A 96 2.69 17.08 2.23
N ASN A 97 3.18 17.00 3.48
CA ASN A 97 3.71 18.12 4.26
C ASN A 97 2.74 19.32 4.31
N GLU A 98 1.45 19.06 4.47
CA GLU A 98 0.36 20.03 4.47
C GLU A 98 0.28 20.88 3.17
N ASP A 99 0.96 20.44 2.10
CA ASP A 99 0.95 21.11 0.80
C ASP A 99 -0.05 20.44 -0.14
N ILE A 100 -1.04 21.23 -0.58
CA ILE A 100 -2.13 20.79 -1.46
C ILE A 100 -1.61 20.29 -2.81
N LYS A 101 -0.59 20.96 -3.37
CA LYS A 101 0.00 20.57 -4.67
C LYS A 101 0.74 19.25 -4.54
N ARG A 102 1.46 19.07 -3.42
CA ARG A 102 2.16 17.82 -3.13
C ARG A 102 1.18 16.67 -2.88
N GLU A 103 0.06 16.93 -2.19
CA GLU A 103 -1.02 15.95 -2.04
C GLU A 103 -1.54 15.48 -3.40
N GLN A 104 -1.84 16.41 -4.33
CA GLN A 104 -2.21 16.11 -5.71
C GLN A 104 -1.15 15.27 -6.43
N GLN A 105 0.11 15.69 -6.41
CA GLN A 105 1.22 14.99 -7.06
C GLN A 105 1.40 13.58 -6.53
N ASN A 106 1.23 13.38 -5.22
CA ASN A 106 1.30 12.07 -4.60
C ASN A 106 0.17 11.15 -5.08
N ILE A 107 -1.03 11.69 -5.24
CA ILE A 107 -2.17 10.93 -5.78
C ILE A 107 -1.94 10.56 -7.25
N ASP A 108 -1.40 11.47 -8.05
CA ASP A 108 -1.04 11.21 -9.45
C ASP A 108 0.04 10.11 -9.54
N MET A 109 1.04 10.16 -8.66
CA MET A 109 2.07 9.11 -8.53
C MET A 109 1.44 7.75 -8.17
N PHE A 110 0.53 7.71 -7.20
CA PHE A 110 -0.18 6.47 -6.84
C PHE A 110 -0.97 5.91 -8.01
N GLY A 111 -1.61 6.77 -8.81
CA GLY A 111 -2.27 6.37 -10.05
C GLY A 111 -1.32 5.74 -11.07
N ALA A 112 -0.13 6.33 -11.26
CA ALA A 112 0.92 5.79 -12.14
C ALA A 112 1.43 4.41 -11.68
N GLU A 113 1.58 4.23 -10.37
CA GLU A 113 1.98 2.96 -9.74
C GLU A 113 0.83 1.93 -9.71
N ARG A 114 -0.38 2.33 -10.10
CA ARG A 114 -1.57 1.47 -10.13
C ARG A 114 -1.83 0.78 -8.78
N ILE A 115 -1.78 1.52 -7.70
CA ILE A 115 -2.08 0.97 -6.37
C ILE A 115 -3.50 0.38 -6.34
N ASP A 116 -3.72 -0.65 -5.53
CA ASP A 116 -5.00 -1.34 -5.43
C ASP A 116 -6.00 -0.64 -4.49
N GLY A 117 -5.51 0.26 -3.63
CA GLY A 117 -6.31 1.05 -2.71
C GLY A 117 -5.49 2.11 -1.99
N LEU A 118 -6.17 3.12 -1.44
CA LEU A 118 -5.57 4.28 -0.79
C LEU A 118 -6.12 4.47 0.63
N LEU A 119 -5.22 4.55 1.59
CA LEU A 119 -5.49 5.08 2.93
C LEU A 119 -5.00 6.53 2.98
N VAL A 120 -5.83 7.46 3.41
CA VAL A 120 -5.48 8.88 3.36
C VAL A 120 -5.97 9.68 4.58
N SER A 121 -5.05 10.42 5.19
CA SER A 121 -5.34 11.56 6.05
C SER A 121 -5.03 12.82 5.25
N VAL A 122 -6.08 13.62 4.98
CA VAL A 122 -5.98 14.76 4.05
C VAL A 122 -5.30 15.98 4.67
N THR A 123 -4.82 16.89 3.83
CA THR A 123 -4.38 18.22 4.26
C THR A 123 -5.54 19.03 4.87
N HIS A 124 -5.23 19.98 5.72
CA HIS A 124 -6.21 20.70 6.53
C HIS A 124 -7.35 21.36 5.75
N ASN A 125 -7.08 21.92 4.58
CA ASN A 125 -8.07 22.80 3.95
C ASN A 125 -8.98 22.13 2.93
N GLN A 126 -8.92 20.80 2.77
CA GLN A 126 -9.76 20.00 1.85
C GLN A 126 -9.81 20.54 0.41
N ALA A 127 -8.78 21.27 -0.04
CA ALA A 127 -8.77 21.90 -1.37
C ALA A 127 -8.83 20.88 -2.51
N ASN A 128 -8.33 19.67 -2.28
CA ASN A 128 -8.36 18.58 -3.26
C ASN A 128 -9.66 17.73 -3.21
N ARG A 129 -10.73 18.24 -2.59
CA ARG A 129 -12.01 17.55 -2.50
C ARG A 129 -12.48 16.96 -3.84
N LYS A 130 -12.42 17.75 -4.92
CA LYS A 130 -12.86 17.30 -6.26
C LYS A 130 -12.07 16.10 -6.78
N LEU A 131 -10.79 16.01 -6.44
CA LEU A 131 -9.95 14.89 -6.80
C LEU A 131 -10.42 13.62 -6.11
N PHE A 132 -10.64 13.67 -4.80
CA PHE A 132 -11.15 12.53 -4.04
C PHE A 132 -12.56 12.13 -4.46
N GLU A 133 -13.43 13.10 -4.80
CA GLU A 133 -14.75 12.82 -5.40
C GLU A 133 -14.61 12.03 -6.69
N THR A 134 -13.63 12.36 -7.53
CA THR A 134 -13.37 11.63 -8.79
C THR A 134 -12.91 10.21 -8.53
N LEU A 135 -11.99 10.01 -7.58
CA LEU A 135 -11.52 8.68 -7.19
C LEU A 135 -12.68 7.80 -6.68
N VAL A 136 -13.50 8.34 -5.77
CA VAL A 136 -14.65 7.61 -5.22
C VAL A 136 -15.69 7.30 -6.30
N LYS A 137 -16.00 8.24 -7.19
CA LYS A 137 -16.91 8.01 -8.33
C LYS A 137 -16.42 6.95 -9.32
N SER A 138 -15.11 6.78 -9.45
CA SER A 138 -14.51 5.72 -10.27
C SER A 138 -14.50 4.35 -9.59
N ASN A 139 -15.11 4.21 -8.40
CA ASN A 139 -15.07 3.03 -7.55
C ASN A 139 -13.63 2.62 -7.14
N PHE A 140 -12.69 3.56 -7.13
CA PHE A 140 -11.37 3.29 -6.61
C PHE A 140 -11.43 3.17 -5.08
N PRO A 141 -10.85 2.12 -4.47
CA PRO A 141 -10.92 1.92 -3.03
C PRO A 141 -10.16 3.00 -2.26
N VAL A 142 -10.89 3.89 -1.57
CA VAL A 142 -10.34 4.94 -0.71
C VAL A 142 -10.91 4.78 0.69
N VAL A 143 -10.05 4.83 1.69
CA VAL A 143 -10.44 4.92 3.10
C VAL A 143 -9.76 6.13 3.72
N PHE A 144 -10.55 7.04 4.24
CA PHE A 144 -10.03 8.16 5.02
C PHE A 144 -9.75 7.72 6.46
N PHE A 145 -8.73 8.29 7.07
CA PHE A 145 -8.48 8.12 8.50
C PHE A 145 -8.02 9.45 9.12
N ASP A 146 -8.23 9.62 10.43
CA ASP A 146 -7.92 10.84 11.17
C ASP A 146 -8.62 12.05 10.57
N ARG A 147 -8.07 12.66 9.53
CA ARG A 147 -8.67 13.79 8.82
C ARG A 147 -9.42 13.33 7.58
N VAL A 148 -10.69 13.68 7.52
CA VAL A 148 -11.62 13.18 6.51
C VAL A 148 -12.30 14.30 5.75
N ILE A 149 -12.66 14.04 4.52
CA ILE A 149 -13.55 14.91 3.74
C ILE A 149 -14.99 14.52 4.03
N LYS A 150 -15.72 15.38 4.75
CA LYS A 150 -17.13 15.13 5.10
C LYS A 150 -18.00 14.98 3.84
N ASN A 151 -19.05 14.15 3.96
CA ASN A 151 -20.06 13.93 2.90
C ASN A 151 -19.51 13.36 1.58
N LEU A 152 -18.45 12.53 1.65
CA LEU A 152 -18.06 11.64 0.56
C LEU A 152 -18.61 10.23 0.84
N PRO A 153 -19.16 9.52 -0.16
CA PRO A 153 -19.68 8.16 0.00
C PRO A 153 -18.54 7.12 -0.02
N CYS A 154 -17.66 7.19 0.97
CA CYS A 154 -16.54 6.26 1.14
C CYS A 154 -16.31 5.95 2.63
N SER A 155 -15.54 4.91 2.89
CA SER A 155 -15.22 4.49 4.27
C SER A 155 -14.29 5.50 4.96
N SER A 156 -14.49 5.67 6.26
CA SER A 156 -13.59 6.47 7.10
C SER A 156 -13.43 5.86 8.49
N VAL A 157 -12.28 6.09 9.10
CA VAL A 157 -11.94 5.70 10.47
C VAL A 157 -11.44 6.93 11.21
N CYS A 158 -12.20 7.39 12.18
CA CYS A 158 -11.91 8.60 12.97
C CYS A 158 -12.19 8.36 14.44
N SER A 159 -11.48 9.06 15.32
CA SER A 159 -11.87 9.22 16.71
C SER A 159 -13.06 10.21 16.83
N ASN A 160 -13.83 10.06 17.90
CA ASN A 160 -14.85 11.05 18.24
C ASN A 160 -14.25 12.10 19.19
N ASP A 161 -13.42 12.98 18.63
CA ASP A 161 -12.64 13.95 19.39
C ASP A 161 -13.51 14.92 20.20
N GLU A 162 -14.67 15.29 19.66
CA GLU A 162 -15.63 16.16 20.35
C GLU A 162 -16.14 15.53 21.65
N LEU A 163 -16.58 14.26 21.55
CA LEU A 163 -17.07 13.52 22.72
C LEU A 163 -15.95 13.24 23.73
N MET A 164 -14.75 12.92 23.24
CA MET A 164 -13.59 12.70 24.11
C MET A 164 -13.19 13.99 24.84
N ALA A 165 -13.15 15.12 24.14
CA ALA A 165 -12.86 16.42 24.73
C ALA A 165 -13.92 16.79 25.79
N PHE A 166 -15.21 16.54 25.49
CA PHE A 166 -16.28 16.74 26.45
C PHE A 166 -16.06 15.96 27.75
N PHE A 167 -15.78 14.65 27.65
CA PHE A 167 -15.54 13.83 28.83
C PHE A 167 -14.29 14.24 29.62
N LEU A 168 -13.24 14.67 28.94
CA LEU A 168 -12.03 15.17 29.60
C LEU A 168 -12.33 16.44 30.41
N VAL A 169 -13.03 17.39 29.82
CA VAL A 169 -13.40 18.62 30.51
C VAL A 169 -14.37 18.34 31.67
N GLU A 170 -15.38 17.50 31.47
CA GLU A 170 -16.29 17.08 32.52
C GLU A 170 -15.56 16.46 33.71
N HIS A 171 -14.56 15.61 33.46
CA HIS A 171 -13.74 15.02 34.50
C HIS A 171 -12.93 16.05 35.30
N LEU A 172 -12.47 17.13 34.65
CA LEU A 172 -11.65 18.16 35.30
C LEU A 172 -12.46 19.12 36.16
N ILE A 173 -13.78 19.28 35.91
CA ILE A 173 -14.64 20.21 36.61
C ILE A 173 -15.47 19.56 37.72
N ARG A 174 -15.48 18.26 37.83
CA ARG A 174 -16.05 17.46 38.94
C ARG A 174 -15.04 17.29 40.06
#